data_c4e2780705c5705ac2197fe22c038d93
#
_entry.id   c4e2780705c5705ac2197fe22c038d93
#
_cell.length_a   1.000
_cell.length_b   1.000
_cell.length_c   1.000
_cell.angle_alpha   90.00
_cell.angle_beta   90.00
_cell.angle_gamma   90.00
#
_symmetry.space_group_name_H-M   'P 1'
#
loop_
_entity.id
_entity.type
_entity.pdbx_description
1 polymer ?
#
loop_
_entity_poly.entity_id
_entity_poly.type
_entity_poly.pdbx_seq_one_letter_code
_entity_poly.pdbx_strand_id
1 'polypeptide(L)'
;SYLFTFKYAIAGTILVNVLSLLLALGLNSNIKGKSALRGIYFVPNILGGLVVGYIFSFIFTYILPAIGSACHISFLENSILASEKYAWIAVLIVGVWQAVAMNTIIYISGLQTVPEDVYEASMLDGANKWTEFWKITFPLIMPFVSINLVLSTKNFLMVFDQIVSLTQGGPAQSTESISYLIYKNG
;
A
#
# COMPACT_ATOMS: atom_id res chain seq x y z
N SER A 1 16.34 14.60 -1.49
CA SER A 1 15.99 13.46 -0.62
C SER A 1 14.84 13.78 0.35
N TYR A 2 14.87 14.88 1.12
CA TYR A 2 13.83 15.23 2.10
C TYR A 2 12.44 15.37 1.44
N LEU A 3 12.31 16.21 0.40
CA LEU A 3 11.04 16.42 -0.30
C LEU A 3 10.45 15.12 -0.85
N PHE A 4 11.29 14.26 -1.41
CA PHE A 4 10.87 12.95 -1.89
C PHE A 4 10.35 12.08 -0.75
N THR A 5 11.10 11.97 0.36
CA THR A 5 10.73 11.11 1.50
C THR A 5 9.39 11.52 2.10
N PHE A 6 9.17 12.83 2.33
CA PHE A 6 7.89 13.30 2.87
C PHE A 6 6.73 13.11 1.89
N LYS A 7 6.92 13.44 0.60
CA LYS A 7 5.91 13.21 -0.43
C LYS A 7 5.54 11.73 -0.52
N TYR A 8 6.54 10.86 -0.54
CA TYR A 8 6.36 9.41 -0.60
C TYR A 8 5.64 8.88 0.65
N ALA A 9 6.06 9.31 1.84
CA ALA A 9 5.46 8.89 3.10
C ALA A 9 4.00 9.32 3.22
N ILE A 10 3.67 10.56 2.90
CA ILE A 10 2.29 11.05 2.94
C ILE A 10 1.41 10.28 1.94
N ALA A 11 1.84 10.21 0.67
CA ALA A 11 1.09 9.51 -0.36
C ALA A 11 0.93 8.02 -0.04
N GLY A 12 2.00 7.34 0.39
CA GLY A 12 1.98 5.93 0.75
C GLY A 12 1.09 5.63 1.95
N THR A 13 1.19 6.43 3.00
CA THR A 13 0.35 6.27 4.21
C THR A 13 -1.13 6.43 3.88
N ILE A 14 -1.50 7.44 3.11
CA ILE A 14 -2.90 7.66 2.71
C ILE A 14 -3.40 6.49 1.86
N LEU A 15 -2.66 6.14 0.81
CA LEU A 15 -3.06 5.08 -0.12
C LEU A 15 -3.17 3.72 0.56
N VAL A 16 -2.18 3.33 1.37
CA VAL A 16 -2.22 2.03 2.05
C VAL A 16 -3.36 1.94 3.04
N ASN A 17 -3.64 3.00 3.81
CA ASN A 17 -4.74 2.97 4.79
C ASN A 17 -6.10 2.91 4.10
N VAL A 18 -6.32 3.70 3.03
CA VAL A 18 -7.57 3.67 2.26
C VAL A 18 -7.78 2.31 1.62
N LEU A 19 -6.78 1.79 0.89
CA LEU A 19 -6.89 0.50 0.22
C LEU A 19 -7.07 -0.66 1.21
N SER A 20 -6.32 -0.66 2.31
CA SER A 20 -6.40 -1.70 3.33
C SER A 20 -7.76 -1.69 4.05
N LEU A 21 -8.32 -0.53 4.32
CA LEU A 21 -9.64 -0.42 4.94
C LEU A 21 -10.74 -0.91 3.98
N LEU A 22 -10.69 -0.52 2.70
CA LEU A 22 -11.64 -0.99 1.69
C LEU A 22 -11.57 -2.51 1.52
N LEU A 23 -10.36 -3.08 1.46
CA LEU A 23 -10.15 -4.52 1.39
C LEU A 23 -10.62 -5.23 2.66
N ALA A 24 -10.37 -4.66 3.83
CA ALA A 24 -10.83 -5.22 5.10
C ALA A 24 -12.35 -5.26 5.18
N LEU A 25 -13.05 -4.20 4.79
CA LEU A 25 -14.51 -4.16 4.71
C LEU A 25 -15.06 -5.22 3.73
N GLY A 26 -14.45 -5.34 2.56
CA GLY A 26 -14.79 -6.38 1.58
C GLY A 26 -14.59 -7.79 2.14
N LEU A 27 -13.40 -8.08 2.69
CA LEU A 27 -13.02 -9.39 3.23
C LEU A 27 -13.74 -9.73 4.55
N ASN A 28 -14.25 -8.75 5.29
CA ASN A 28 -15.04 -8.98 6.50
C ASN A 28 -16.48 -9.41 6.19
N SER A 29 -16.97 -9.16 4.97
CA SER A 29 -18.27 -9.67 4.50
C SER A 29 -18.28 -11.19 4.33
N ASN A 30 -19.46 -11.83 4.17
CA ASN A 30 -19.61 -13.28 4.05
C ASN A 30 -19.18 -13.83 2.66
N ILE A 31 -17.93 -13.63 2.26
CA ILE A 31 -17.38 -14.13 0.98
C ILE A 31 -16.88 -15.56 1.15
N LYS A 32 -17.31 -16.47 0.27
CA LYS A 32 -16.76 -17.82 0.18
C LYS A 32 -15.29 -17.76 -0.25
N GLY A 33 -14.39 -18.45 0.47
CA GLY A 33 -12.98 -18.48 0.12
C GLY A 33 -12.09 -17.43 0.82
N LYS A 34 -12.56 -16.76 1.88
CA LYS A 34 -11.79 -15.78 2.67
C LYS A 34 -10.37 -16.22 3.03
N SER A 35 -10.20 -17.48 3.44
CA SER A 35 -8.89 -18.01 3.86
C SER A 35 -7.90 -18.10 2.71
N ALA A 36 -8.35 -18.49 1.53
CA ALA A 36 -7.50 -18.53 0.33
C ALA A 36 -7.11 -17.11 -0.12
N LEU A 37 -8.07 -16.17 -0.12
CA LEU A 37 -7.79 -14.77 -0.43
C LEU A 37 -6.79 -14.16 0.56
N ARG A 38 -6.94 -14.41 1.86
CA ARG A 38 -5.96 -13.96 2.88
C ARG A 38 -4.56 -14.53 2.60
N GLY A 39 -4.45 -15.79 2.22
CA GLY A 39 -3.17 -16.40 1.84
C GLY A 39 -2.51 -15.68 0.66
N ILE A 40 -3.24 -15.42 -0.41
CA ILE A 40 -2.73 -14.72 -1.61
C ILE A 40 -2.30 -13.28 -1.27
N TYR A 41 -3.09 -12.57 -0.48
CA TYR A 41 -2.75 -11.21 -0.04
C TYR A 41 -1.52 -11.15 0.85
N PHE A 42 -1.18 -12.23 1.55
CA PHE A 42 -0.04 -12.26 2.48
C PHE A 42 1.29 -12.53 1.78
N VAL A 43 1.27 -13.14 0.58
CA VAL A 43 2.49 -13.46 -0.19
C VAL A 43 3.44 -12.26 -0.35
N PRO A 44 2.97 -11.05 -0.71
CA PRO A 44 3.85 -9.88 -0.84
C PRO A 44 4.61 -9.53 0.43
N ASN A 45 4.00 -9.77 1.59
CA ASN A 45 4.59 -9.42 2.88
C ASN A 45 5.63 -10.44 3.38
N ILE A 46 5.56 -11.68 2.89
CA ILE A 46 6.55 -12.73 3.21
C ILE A 46 7.84 -12.52 2.43
N LEU A 47 7.75 -11.96 1.23
CA LEU A 47 8.91 -11.68 0.40
C LEU A 47 9.67 -10.48 0.94
N GLY A 48 10.99 -10.62 1.06
CA GLY A 48 11.85 -9.50 1.48
C GLY A 48 11.75 -8.33 0.49
N GLY A 49 11.80 -7.09 1.00
CA GLY A 49 11.64 -5.87 0.21
C GLY A 49 12.60 -5.77 -0.98
N LEU A 50 13.84 -6.20 -0.80
CA LEU A 50 14.83 -6.24 -1.88
C LEU A 50 14.43 -7.22 -3.00
N VAL A 51 13.96 -8.43 -2.65
CA VAL A 51 13.55 -9.43 -3.65
C VAL A 51 12.36 -8.94 -4.46
N VAL A 52 11.35 -8.41 -3.77
CA VAL A 52 10.18 -7.79 -4.42
C VAL A 52 10.61 -6.65 -5.34
N GLY A 53 11.49 -5.78 -4.88
CA GLY A 53 11.96 -4.67 -5.67
C GLY A 53 12.70 -5.11 -6.94
N TYR A 54 13.56 -6.12 -6.89
CA TYR A 54 14.23 -6.64 -8.09
C TYR A 54 13.25 -7.27 -9.08
N ILE A 55 12.24 -8.02 -8.60
CA ILE A 55 11.18 -8.56 -9.46
C ILE A 55 10.44 -7.43 -10.19
N PHE A 56 10.01 -6.41 -9.44
CA PHE A 56 9.31 -5.27 -10.04
C PHE A 56 10.23 -4.41 -10.92
N SER A 57 11.51 -4.29 -10.60
CA SER A 57 12.50 -3.63 -11.46
C SER A 57 12.56 -4.31 -12.83
N PHE A 58 12.58 -5.64 -12.87
CA PHE A 58 12.52 -6.41 -14.12
C PHE A 58 11.21 -6.19 -14.87
N ILE A 59 10.07 -6.19 -14.15
CA ILE A 59 8.74 -5.94 -14.76
C ILE A 59 8.69 -4.54 -15.37
N PHE A 60 9.12 -3.50 -14.66
CA PHE A 60 9.05 -2.12 -15.13
C PHE A 60 10.07 -1.80 -16.23
N THR A 61 11.20 -2.50 -16.25
CA THR A 61 12.25 -2.25 -17.24
C THR A 61 12.05 -3.01 -18.54
N TYR A 62 11.53 -4.23 -18.47
CA TYR A 62 11.45 -5.11 -19.65
C TYR A 62 10.03 -5.51 -20.03
N ILE A 63 9.21 -5.96 -19.06
CA ILE A 63 7.88 -6.51 -19.37
C ILE A 63 6.91 -5.39 -19.75
N LEU A 64 6.86 -4.33 -18.97
CA LEU A 64 5.92 -3.23 -19.18
C LEU A 64 6.16 -2.51 -20.53
N PRO A 65 7.41 -2.17 -20.91
CA PRO A 65 7.69 -1.63 -22.23
C PRO A 65 7.35 -2.58 -23.39
N ALA A 66 7.59 -3.89 -23.23
CA ALA A 66 7.22 -4.89 -24.24
C ALA A 66 5.69 -4.94 -24.46
N ILE A 67 4.91 -4.87 -23.38
CA ILE A 67 3.44 -4.78 -23.47
C ILE A 67 3.03 -3.42 -24.09
N GLY A 68 3.68 -2.33 -23.69
CA GLY A 68 3.42 -0.99 -24.23
C GLY A 68 3.58 -0.94 -25.73
N SER A 69 4.67 -1.48 -26.26
CA SER A 69 4.93 -1.55 -27.70
C SER A 69 3.95 -2.47 -28.44
N ALA A 70 3.59 -3.63 -27.85
CA ALA A 70 2.62 -4.56 -28.42
C ALA A 70 1.19 -3.97 -28.49
N CYS A 71 0.82 -3.16 -27.48
CA CYS A 71 -0.49 -2.52 -27.40
C CYS A 71 -0.54 -1.10 -27.98
N HIS A 72 0.58 -0.59 -28.53
CA HIS A 72 0.73 0.79 -29.05
C HIS A 72 0.39 1.87 -27.99
N ILE A 73 0.75 1.62 -26.72
CA ILE A 73 0.55 2.58 -25.62
C ILE A 73 1.88 3.33 -25.40
N SER A 74 2.03 4.48 -26.02
CA SER A 74 3.28 5.27 -26.02
C SER A 74 3.79 5.62 -24.61
N PHE A 75 2.90 5.74 -23.62
CA PHE A 75 3.29 5.99 -22.22
C PHE A 75 4.06 4.82 -21.59
N LEU A 76 3.79 3.58 -22.02
CA LEU A 76 4.41 2.35 -21.48
C LEU A 76 5.59 1.87 -22.32
N GLU A 77 5.86 2.45 -23.49
CA GLU A 77 6.97 2.05 -24.38
C GLU A 77 8.36 2.29 -23.75
N ASN A 78 8.44 3.25 -22.83
CA ASN A 78 9.65 3.54 -22.08
C ASN A 78 9.53 3.05 -20.64
N SER A 79 10.66 2.64 -20.04
CA SER A 79 10.68 2.26 -18.61
C SER A 79 10.24 3.43 -17.73
N ILE A 80 9.22 3.20 -16.91
CA ILE A 80 8.72 4.18 -15.94
C ILE A 80 9.82 4.57 -14.95
N LEU A 81 10.75 3.66 -14.65
CA LEU A 81 11.89 3.89 -13.76
C LEU A 81 12.92 4.86 -14.35
N ALA A 82 12.97 5.00 -15.67
CA ALA A 82 13.89 5.93 -16.35
C ALA A 82 13.40 7.39 -16.32
N SER A 83 12.15 7.64 -15.96
CA SER A 83 11.55 8.98 -15.93
C SER A 83 11.64 9.59 -14.54
N GLU A 84 12.29 10.76 -14.42
CA GLU A 84 12.34 11.53 -13.15
C GLU A 84 10.93 11.84 -12.59
N LYS A 85 9.96 12.04 -13.49
CA LYS A 85 8.59 12.38 -13.12
C LYS A 85 7.80 11.19 -12.58
N TYR A 86 8.06 9.98 -13.08
CA TYR A 86 7.23 8.79 -12.81
C TYR A 86 7.90 7.73 -11.95
N ALA A 87 9.24 7.75 -11.82
CA ALA A 87 9.99 6.75 -11.03
C ALA A 87 9.48 6.65 -9.58
N TRP A 88 9.16 7.79 -8.94
CA TRP A 88 8.61 7.80 -7.58
C TRP A 88 7.25 7.10 -7.46
N ILE A 89 6.43 7.13 -8.52
CA ILE A 89 5.12 6.44 -8.57
C ILE A 89 5.35 4.94 -8.64
N ALA A 90 6.32 4.48 -9.43
CA ALA A 90 6.67 3.06 -9.50
C ALA A 90 7.11 2.52 -8.13
N VAL A 91 7.97 3.26 -7.42
CA VAL A 91 8.38 2.92 -6.05
C VAL A 91 7.18 2.92 -5.11
N LEU A 92 6.27 3.90 -5.24
CA LEU A 92 5.06 4.01 -4.42
C LEU A 92 4.11 2.82 -4.62
N ILE A 93 3.88 2.42 -5.87
CA ILE A 93 3.03 1.27 -6.19
C ILE A 93 3.55 -0.01 -5.53
N VAL A 94 4.85 -0.27 -5.63
CA VAL A 94 5.47 -1.45 -5.02
C VAL A 94 5.39 -1.40 -3.50
N GLY A 95 5.72 -0.26 -2.91
CA GLY A 95 5.66 -0.07 -1.45
C GLY A 95 4.25 -0.23 -0.89
N VAL A 96 3.25 0.36 -1.54
CA VAL A 96 1.83 0.24 -1.15
C VAL A 96 1.35 -1.20 -1.32
N TRP A 97 1.64 -1.85 -2.46
CA TRP A 97 1.26 -3.23 -2.72
C TRP A 97 1.80 -4.19 -1.65
N GLN A 98 3.05 -4.02 -1.24
CA GLN A 98 3.67 -4.84 -0.20
C GLN A 98 3.07 -4.56 1.19
N ALA A 99 2.79 -3.30 1.52
CA ALA A 99 2.29 -2.90 2.83
C ALA A 99 0.79 -3.19 3.05
N VAL A 100 -0.03 -3.20 1.99
CA VAL A 100 -1.49 -3.39 2.07
C VAL A 100 -1.87 -4.67 2.83
N ALA A 101 -1.13 -5.76 2.66
CA ALA A 101 -1.45 -7.04 3.28
C ALA A 101 -1.51 -6.96 4.81
N MET A 102 -0.46 -6.44 5.43
CA MET A 102 -0.37 -6.34 6.90
C MET A 102 -1.40 -5.34 7.46
N ASN A 103 -1.52 -4.18 6.81
CA ASN A 103 -2.49 -3.16 7.23
C ASN A 103 -3.94 -3.66 7.13
N THR A 104 -4.26 -4.47 6.10
CA THR A 104 -5.59 -5.09 5.95
C THR A 104 -5.91 -6.04 7.10
N ILE A 105 -4.95 -6.84 7.56
CA ILE A 105 -5.15 -7.75 8.69
C ILE A 105 -5.45 -6.97 9.97
N ILE A 106 -4.75 -5.87 10.22
CA ILE A 106 -5.00 -5.03 11.40
C ILE A 106 -6.41 -4.45 11.34
N TYR A 107 -6.87 -3.97 10.18
CA TYR A 107 -8.25 -3.50 10.01
C TYR A 107 -9.29 -4.61 10.18
N ILE A 108 -9.05 -5.81 9.64
CA ILE A 108 -9.95 -6.95 9.83
C ILE A 108 -10.05 -7.29 11.32
N SER A 109 -8.92 -7.30 12.05
CA SER A 109 -8.92 -7.53 13.50
C SER A 109 -9.77 -6.48 14.23
N GLY A 110 -9.65 -5.20 13.84
CA GLY A 110 -10.48 -4.14 14.38
C GLY A 110 -11.97 -4.32 14.07
N LEU A 111 -12.31 -4.66 12.83
CA LEU A 111 -13.71 -4.90 12.44
C LEU A 111 -14.34 -6.08 13.20
N GLN A 112 -13.56 -7.09 13.56
CA GLN A 112 -14.02 -8.25 14.32
C GLN A 112 -14.23 -7.96 15.81
N THR A 113 -13.76 -6.83 16.33
CA THR A 113 -14.03 -6.42 17.73
C THR A 113 -15.37 -5.74 17.91
N VAL A 114 -16.04 -5.34 16.83
CA VAL A 114 -17.34 -4.68 16.89
C VAL A 114 -18.41 -5.75 17.10
N PRO A 115 -19.19 -5.67 18.21
CA PRO A 115 -20.23 -6.64 18.51
C PRO A 115 -21.36 -6.63 17.46
N GLU A 116 -21.92 -7.80 17.15
CA GLU A 116 -23.01 -7.92 16.14
C GLU A 116 -24.29 -7.23 16.59
N ASP A 117 -24.60 -7.25 17.90
CA ASP A 117 -25.77 -6.58 18.48
C ASP A 117 -25.81 -5.07 18.21
N VAL A 118 -24.66 -4.43 18.08
CA VAL A 118 -24.57 -3.00 17.71
C VAL A 118 -25.06 -2.78 16.27
N TYR A 119 -24.74 -3.69 15.36
CA TYR A 119 -25.23 -3.64 13.98
C TYR A 119 -26.71 -3.96 13.90
N GLU A 120 -27.21 -4.94 14.67
CA GLU A 120 -28.63 -5.27 14.74
C GLU A 120 -29.46 -4.08 15.26
N ALA A 121 -29.01 -3.44 16.34
CA ALA A 121 -29.63 -2.23 16.87
C ALA A 121 -29.69 -1.10 15.82
N SER A 122 -28.61 -0.89 15.08
CA SER A 122 -28.55 0.15 14.04
C SER A 122 -29.52 -0.11 12.89
N MET A 123 -29.72 -1.39 12.54
CA MET A 123 -30.70 -1.77 11.51
C MET A 123 -32.15 -1.51 11.97
N LEU A 124 -32.44 -1.76 13.24
CA LEU A 124 -33.75 -1.46 13.83
C LEU A 124 -34.04 0.06 13.85
N ASP A 125 -33.01 0.88 14.05
CA ASP A 125 -33.08 2.33 13.98
C ASP A 125 -33.16 2.88 12.53
N GLY A 126 -33.15 2.01 11.52
CA GLY A 126 -33.25 2.39 10.11
C GLY A 126 -31.96 2.98 9.51
N ALA A 127 -30.82 2.75 10.12
CA ALA A 127 -29.55 3.22 9.59
C ALA A 127 -29.20 2.52 8.26
N ASN A 128 -28.80 3.30 7.25
CA ASN A 128 -28.26 2.75 6.02
C ASN A 128 -26.76 2.40 6.21
N LYS A 129 -26.19 1.61 5.31
CA LYS A 129 -24.78 1.14 5.35
C LYS A 129 -23.75 2.27 5.47
N TRP A 130 -24.02 3.41 4.87
CA TRP A 130 -23.13 4.59 4.95
C TRP A 130 -23.15 5.23 6.35
N THR A 131 -24.36 5.38 6.91
CA THR A 131 -24.56 5.91 8.27
C THR A 131 -23.97 4.94 9.31
N GLU A 132 -24.23 3.64 9.18
CA GLU A 132 -23.66 2.58 10.00
C GLU A 132 -22.13 2.63 9.99
N PHE A 133 -21.51 2.74 8.79
CA PHE A 133 -20.05 2.84 8.70
C PHE A 133 -19.49 4.07 9.44
N TRP A 134 -19.98 5.26 9.13
CA TRP A 134 -19.40 6.49 9.68
C TRP A 134 -19.74 6.78 11.14
N LYS A 135 -20.94 6.36 11.60
CA LYS A 135 -21.39 6.66 12.95
C LYS A 135 -21.11 5.54 13.97
N ILE A 136 -20.90 4.32 13.50
CA ILE A 136 -20.73 3.16 14.37
C ILE A 136 -19.38 2.49 14.11
N THR A 137 -19.19 1.92 12.91
CA THR A 137 -18.01 1.10 12.60
C THR A 137 -16.73 1.90 12.73
N PHE A 138 -16.62 3.03 12.03
CA PHE A 138 -15.40 3.82 11.97
C PHE A 138 -14.95 4.35 13.35
N PRO A 139 -15.84 4.93 14.20
CA PRO A 139 -15.45 5.31 15.55
C PRO A 139 -14.99 4.14 16.43
N LEU A 140 -15.63 2.99 16.33
CA LEU A 140 -15.26 1.81 17.13
C LEU A 140 -13.92 1.20 16.72
N ILE A 141 -13.56 1.26 15.44
CA ILE A 141 -12.26 0.79 14.95
C ILE A 141 -11.14 1.86 15.00
N MET A 142 -11.42 3.06 15.51
CA MET A 142 -10.45 4.18 15.55
C MET A 142 -9.10 3.81 16.18
N PRO A 143 -9.01 3.01 17.25
CA PRO A 143 -7.73 2.55 17.78
C PRO A 143 -6.89 1.81 16.72
N PHE A 144 -7.51 0.96 15.90
CA PHE A 144 -6.83 0.22 14.83
C PHE A 144 -6.44 1.13 13.66
N VAL A 145 -7.25 2.15 13.36
CA VAL A 145 -6.89 3.20 12.39
C VAL A 145 -5.63 3.93 12.87
N SER A 146 -5.57 4.31 14.15
CA SER A 146 -4.42 5.01 14.72
C SER A 146 -3.16 4.15 14.67
N ILE A 147 -3.24 2.87 15.02
CA ILE A 147 -2.13 1.92 14.92
C ILE A 147 -1.63 1.82 13.48
N ASN A 148 -2.53 1.62 12.52
CA ASN A 148 -2.17 1.53 11.11
C ASN A 148 -1.53 2.82 10.57
N LEU A 149 -2.05 3.98 10.95
CA LEU A 149 -1.46 5.27 10.58
C LEU A 149 -0.03 5.41 11.09
N VAL A 150 0.24 5.11 12.35
CA VAL A 150 1.58 5.20 12.94
C VAL A 150 2.54 4.21 12.27
N LEU A 151 2.15 2.95 12.12
CA LEU A 151 2.98 1.91 11.53
C LEU A 151 3.30 2.20 10.06
N SER A 152 2.29 2.57 9.26
CA SER A 152 2.48 2.90 7.86
C SER A 152 3.32 4.15 7.66
N THR A 153 3.07 5.20 8.42
CA THR A 153 3.89 6.43 8.36
C THR A 153 5.35 6.14 8.66
N LYS A 154 5.63 5.38 9.74
CA LYS A 154 6.98 4.93 10.06
C LYS A 154 7.62 4.17 8.90
N ASN A 155 6.91 3.17 8.35
CA ASN A 155 7.46 2.31 7.30
C ASN A 155 7.76 3.10 6.01
N PHE A 156 6.86 4.01 5.60
CA PHE A 156 7.09 4.84 4.42
C PHE A 156 8.16 5.92 4.61
N LEU A 157 8.33 6.46 5.82
CA LEU A 157 9.44 7.37 6.13
C LEU A 157 10.80 6.67 6.09
N MET A 158 10.85 5.40 6.50
CA MET A 158 12.07 4.59 6.56
C MET A 158 12.31 3.78 5.28
N VAL A 159 11.68 4.15 4.15
CA VAL A 159 11.85 3.43 2.88
C VAL A 159 13.32 3.33 2.48
N PHE A 160 13.78 2.10 2.25
CA PHE A 160 15.16 1.79 1.86
C PHE A 160 15.21 0.70 0.79
N ASP A 161 14.68 -0.49 1.09
CA ASP A 161 14.78 -1.68 0.23
C ASP A 161 14.23 -1.44 -1.19
N GLN A 162 13.07 -0.78 -1.30
CA GLN A 162 12.46 -0.46 -2.58
C GLN A 162 13.29 0.55 -3.37
N ILE A 163 13.95 1.51 -2.68
CA ILE A 163 14.83 2.47 -3.35
C ILE A 163 16.06 1.77 -3.90
N VAL A 164 16.74 0.94 -3.08
CA VAL A 164 17.94 0.21 -3.48
C VAL A 164 17.67 -0.70 -4.67
N SER A 165 16.58 -1.45 -4.63
CA SER A 165 16.29 -2.49 -5.62
C SER A 165 15.64 -1.99 -6.92
N LEU A 166 14.85 -0.91 -6.86
CA LEU A 166 14.14 -0.37 -8.03
C LEU A 166 14.93 0.70 -8.76
N THR A 167 15.47 1.69 -8.05
CA THR A 167 15.97 2.94 -8.65
C THR A 167 17.39 3.30 -8.26
N GLN A 168 17.92 2.75 -7.17
CA GLN A 168 19.20 3.17 -6.58
C GLN A 168 19.29 4.70 -6.38
N GLY A 169 18.15 5.31 -6.03
CA GLY A 169 18.01 6.76 -5.87
C GLY A 169 17.79 7.54 -7.16
N GLY A 170 17.89 6.89 -8.34
CA GLY A 170 17.74 7.53 -9.66
C GLY A 170 16.29 7.63 -10.16
N PRO A 171 16.08 8.16 -11.38
CA PRO A 171 17.04 8.96 -12.16
C PRO A 171 17.33 10.32 -11.53
N ALA A 172 18.51 10.88 -11.76
CA ALA A 172 18.92 12.22 -11.28
C ALA A 172 18.63 12.49 -9.78
N GLN A 173 18.77 11.48 -8.91
CA GLN A 173 18.47 11.54 -7.46
C GLN A 173 16.99 11.86 -7.14
N SER A 174 16.08 11.70 -8.09
CA SER A 174 14.65 12.03 -7.93
C SER A 174 13.93 11.14 -6.92
N THR A 175 14.45 9.92 -6.66
CA THR A 175 13.88 8.95 -5.72
C THR A 175 14.81 8.68 -4.53
N GLU A 176 15.78 9.55 -4.26
CA GLU A 176 16.70 9.39 -3.13
C GLU A 176 15.97 9.66 -1.80
N SER A 177 15.78 8.61 -0.99
CA SER A 177 15.23 8.73 0.37
C SER A 177 16.30 9.16 1.38
N ILE A 178 15.85 9.63 2.55
CA ILE A 178 16.76 9.96 3.66
C ILE A 178 17.52 8.71 4.11
N SER A 179 16.87 7.57 4.23
CA SER A 179 17.49 6.29 4.61
C SER A 179 18.57 5.87 3.60
N TYR A 180 18.29 6.04 2.31
CA TYR A 180 19.26 5.74 1.26
C TYR A 180 20.43 6.72 1.25
N LEU A 181 20.18 8.01 1.50
CA LEU A 181 21.21 9.05 1.59
C LEU A 181 22.19 8.76 2.75
N ILE A 182 21.66 8.35 3.91
CA ILE A 182 22.49 7.96 5.06
C ILE A 182 23.37 6.77 4.71
N TYR A 183 22.80 5.74 4.08
CA TYR A 183 23.55 4.55 3.65
C TYR A 183 24.68 4.87 2.65
N LYS A 184 24.43 5.82 1.74
CA LYS A 184 25.40 6.19 0.68
C LYS A 184 26.58 7.01 1.20
N ASN A 185 26.38 7.78 2.28
CA ASN A 185 27.38 8.72 2.81
C ASN A 185 27.99 8.27 4.16
N GLY A 186 27.52 7.18 4.74
CA GLY A 186 28.04 6.60 5.98
C GLY A 186 28.93 5.41 5.71
#